data_689414734ee969efd461cbfbde683cc4
#
_entry.id   689414734ee969efd461cbfbde683cc4
#
_cell.length_a   1.000
_cell.length_b   1.000
_cell.length_c   1.000
_cell.angle_alpha   90.00
_cell.angle_beta   90.00
_cell.angle_gamma   90.00
#
_symmetry.space_group_name_H-M   'P 1'
#
loop_
_entity.id
_entity.type
_entity.pdbx_description
1 polymer ?
#
loop_
_entity_poly.entity_id
_entity_poly.type
_entity_poly.pdbx_seq_one_letter_code
_entity_poly.pdbx_strand_id
1 'polypeptide(L)'
;CADMSEYSREGYRTTGHLGERMTGIYYMYLKKQGKYRLGELQIALIHNADAETEITQAADGDVVPVVLAANQKYVPILYTCAQSIVEHTSPDRKYEIYVFHTDINADSQKMFADRLNRTNVRFIFVNVSSRVAGYVLQAKQHITTETFYRFLILDILKVYPKVVYLDCDMIICHDVAELYDTDMGNSLIAGALDPDFAGQCNMKNSEMRQYCKNTLGLENPFVYFQAGVLVFNVTEMSKVVTVDKLLEMSDTGIYRFSDQDILNVVCKDRVTYLDMKWNMIFDCDHFRWQKVIKYAPYYILDDYENARKDPYIIHYAGFLKPWMKPDEDFGYVFWDMARKTPYYEQILSGMQHQGGQNVTVDTVIETRAFKRTRRLLMKMFPQGSGIRRTLGKMYWRILDK
;
A
#
# COMPACT_ATOMS: atom_id res chain seq x y z
N CYS A 1 1.79 29.12 -33.67
CA CYS A 1 1.55 28.48 -32.38
C CYS A 1 1.21 29.59 -31.42
N ALA A 2 0.02 29.56 -30.81
CA ALA A 2 -0.32 30.53 -29.74
C ALA A 2 0.54 30.21 -28.52
N ASP A 3 1.11 31.26 -27.93
CA ASP A 3 1.81 31.12 -26.67
C ASP A 3 0.78 30.84 -25.57
N MET A 4 0.87 29.66 -25.02
CA MET A 4 -0.05 29.18 -24.00
C MET A 4 0.54 29.25 -22.58
N SER A 5 1.71 29.87 -22.42
CA SER A 5 2.44 29.98 -21.16
C SER A 5 1.68 30.78 -20.10
N GLU A 6 0.78 31.68 -20.50
CA GLU A 6 -0.04 32.48 -19.58
C GLU A 6 -1.26 31.75 -18.99
N TYR A 7 -1.65 30.60 -19.55
CA TYR A 7 -2.90 29.91 -19.21
C TYR A 7 -2.75 28.73 -18.24
N SER A 8 -1.54 28.39 -17.84
CA SER A 8 -1.32 27.27 -16.93
C SER A 8 -0.06 27.42 -16.11
N ARG A 9 -0.18 27.38 -14.79
CA ARG A 9 0.93 27.23 -13.86
C ARG A 9 1.58 25.83 -13.92
N GLU A 10 0.91 24.86 -14.58
CA GLU A 10 1.38 23.50 -14.80
C GLU A 10 1.84 23.26 -16.25
N GLY A 11 2.50 24.22 -16.83
CA GLY A 11 2.83 24.52 -18.23
C GLY A 11 3.05 23.41 -19.24
N TYR A 12 3.37 22.17 -18.86
CA TYR A 12 3.71 21.13 -19.84
C TYR A 12 2.55 20.21 -20.24
N ARG A 13 1.61 19.94 -19.36
CA ARG A 13 0.51 18.99 -19.64
C ARG A 13 -0.66 19.63 -20.40
N THR A 14 -0.94 20.90 -20.18
CA THR A 14 -2.11 21.57 -20.76
C THR A 14 -1.99 21.73 -22.29
N THR A 15 -0.80 22.02 -22.79
CA THR A 15 -0.52 22.12 -24.23
C THR A 15 -0.67 20.78 -24.93
N GLY A 16 -0.23 19.68 -24.32
CA GLY A 16 -0.41 18.33 -24.84
C GLY A 16 -1.88 17.92 -24.93
N HIS A 17 -2.65 18.09 -23.86
CA HIS A 17 -4.08 17.81 -23.85
C HIS A 17 -4.90 18.68 -24.79
N LEU A 18 -4.51 19.95 -24.98
CA LEU A 18 -5.17 20.80 -25.96
C LEU A 18 -4.87 20.32 -27.40
N GLY A 19 -3.63 19.91 -27.67
CA GLY A 19 -3.23 19.32 -28.93
C GLY A 19 -4.01 18.04 -29.25
N GLU A 20 -4.14 17.14 -28.30
CA GLU A 20 -4.95 15.90 -28.45
C GLU A 20 -6.41 16.19 -28.74
N ARG A 21 -7.02 17.11 -28.02
CA ARG A 21 -8.43 17.51 -28.25
C ARG A 21 -8.62 18.18 -29.59
N MET A 22 -7.72 19.06 -30.00
CA MET A 22 -7.77 19.70 -31.33
C MET A 22 -7.59 18.68 -32.45
N THR A 23 -6.67 17.73 -32.30
CA THR A 23 -6.46 16.63 -33.25
C THR A 23 -7.74 15.77 -33.36
N GLY A 24 -8.38 15.43 -32.25
CA GLY A 24 -9.65 14.70 -32.24
C GLY A 24 -10.78 15.47 -32.93
N ILE A 25 -10.92 16.77 -32.67
CA ILE A 25 -11.92 17.63 -33.34
C ILE A 25 -11.62 17.70 -34.83
N TYR A 26 -10.36 17.86 -35.23
CA TYR A 26 -9.97 17.94 -36.63
C TYR A 26 -10.22 16.59 -37.36
N TYR A 27 -9.91 15.47 -36.70
CA TYR A 27 -10.21 14.14 -37.22
C TYR A 27 -11.73 13.96 -37.47
N MET A 28 -12.56 14.35 -36.49
CA MET A 28 -14.03 14.30 -36.65
C MET A 28 -14.53 15.22 -37.75
N TYR A 29 -13.93 16.38 -37.92
CA TYR A 29 -14.25 17.29 -39.03
C TYR A 29 -13.90 16.66 -40.38
N LEU A 30 -12.72 16.09 -40.55
CA LEU A 30 -12.32 15.40 -41.78
C LEU A 30 -13.21 14.18 -42.09
N LYS A 31 -13.56 13.41 -41.07
CA LYS A 31 -14.49 12.26 -41.19
C LYS A 31 -15.87 12.71 -41.69
N LYS A 32 -16.39 13.84 -41.19
CA LYS A 32 -17.66 14.42 -41.62
C LYS A 32 -17.63 14.93 -43.06
N GLN A 33 -16.47 15.39 -43.54
CA GLN A 33 -16.31 15.87 -44.93
C GLN A 33 -16.42 14.74 -45.96
N GLY A 34 -16.13 13.49 -45.60
CA GLY A 34 -16.22 12.33 -46.48
C GLY A 34 -15.24 12.32 -47.68
N LYS A 35 -14.33 13.31 -47.75
CA LYS A 35 -13.42 13.51 -48.90
C LYS A 35 -12.08 12.78 -48.71
N TYR A 36 -11.80 12.26 -47.52
CA TYR A 36 -10.51 11.68 -47.16
C TYR A 36 -10.66 10.25 -46.68
N ARG A 37 -9.71 9.40 -47.02
CA ARG A 37 -9.54 8.08 -46.42
C ARG A 37 -8.81 8.25 -45.08
N LEU A 38 -9.54 8.10 -43.98
CA LEU A 38 -8.97 8.17 -42.64
C LEU A 38 -8.72 6.76 -42.13
N GLY A 39 -7.53 6.54 -41.60
CA GLY A 39 -7.15 5.30 -40.93
C GLY A 39 -6.86 5.58 -39.45
N GLU A 40 -7.16 4.62 -38.61
CA GLU A 40 -6.77 4.64 -37.19
C GLU A 40 -5.51 3.79 -37.04
N LEU A 41 -4.46 4.37 -36.52
CA LEU A 41 -3.23 3.67 -36.13
C LEU A 41 -3.21 3.54 -34.62
N GLN A 42 -2.92 2.35 -34.14
CA GLN A 42 -2.65 2.12 -32.73
C GLN A 42 -1.32 2.79 -32.38
N ILE A 43 -1.34 3.87 -31.58
CA ILE A 43 -0.14 4.54 -31.10
C ILE A 43 0.28 3.82 -29.83
N ALA A 44 1.43 3.16 -29.87
CA ALA A 44 2.12 2.76 -28.66
C ALA A 44 2.78 4.04 -28.09
N LEU A 45 2.32 4.48 -26.92
CA LEU A 45 3.08 5.44 -26.11
C LEU A 45 4.34 4.72 -25.64
N ILE A 46 5.44 4.97 -26.33
CA ILE A 46 6.76 4.58 -25.83
C ILE A 46 7.09 5.62 -24.74
N HIS A 47 6.77 5.32 -23.50
CA HIS A 47 7.47 5.96 -22.41
C HIS A 47 8.95 5.59 -22.58
N ASN A 48 9.84 6.57 -22.56
CA ASN A 48 11.23 6.29 -22.22
C ASN A 48 11.15 5.65 -20.83
N ALA A 49 11.14 4.32 -20.79
CA ALA A 49 11.45 3.61 -19.57
C ALA A 49 12.85 4.08 -19.21
N ASP A 50 12.98 4.80 -18.10
CA ASP A 50 14.29 4.98 -17.49
C ASP A 50 14.93 3.60 -17.50
N ALA A 51 16.20 3.52 -17.94
CA ALA A 51 16.88 2.24 -18.06
C ALA A 51 16.66 1.47 -16.76
N GLU A 52 16.10 0.25 -16.85
CA GLU A 52 15.79 -0.54 -15.68
C GLU A 52 17.03 -0.56 -14.79
N THR A 53 16.88 -0.12 -13.55
CA THR A 53 17.97 -0.18 -12.58
C THR A 53 18.14 -1.64 -12.20
N GLU A 54 19.07 -2.34 -12.88
CA GLU A 54 19.37 -3.72 -12.56
C GLU A 54 20.35 -3.77 -11.38
N ILE A 55 19.93 -4.39 -10.29
CA ILE A 55 20.75 -4.61 -9.09
C ILE A 55 21.49 -5.94 -9.27
N THR A 56 22.69 -5.87 -9.82
CA THR A 56 23.51 -7.06 -10.17
C THR A 56 24.46 -7.52 -9.06
N GLN A 57 24.78 -6.63 -8.12
CA GLN A 57 25.66 -6.91 -6.99
C GLN A 57 25.09 -6.31 -5.70
N ALA A 58 25.23 -7.04 -4.61
CA ALA A 58 25.05 -6.46 -3.28
C ALA A 58 26.15 -5.41 -3.03
N ALA A 59 25.79 -4.35 -2.30
CA ALA A 59 26.81 -3.38 -1.88
C ALA A 59 27.85 -4.05 -0.97
N ASP A 60 29.08 -3.52 -1.04
CA ASP A 60 30.19 -4.06 -0.24
C ASP A 60 29.97 -3.83 1.25
N GLY A 61 30.18 -4.90 2.03
CA GLY A 61 30.12 -4.89 3.49
C GLY A 61 28.77 -5.35 4.04
N ASP A 62 28.57 -5.13 5.34
CA ASP A 62 27.34 -5.49 6.05
C ASP A 62 26.26 -4.42 5.82
N VAL A 63 25.49 -4.60 4.75
CA VAL A 63 24.46 -3.67 4.30
C VAL A 63 23.08 -4.19 4.68
N VAL A 64 22.24 -3.30 5.19
CA VAL A 64 20.81 -3.52 5.48
C VAL A 64 19.99 -3.02 4.28
N PRO A 65 19.50 -3.92 3.41
CA PRO A 65 18.60 -3.55 2.32
C PRO A 65 17.18 -3.37 2.85
N VAL A 66 16.61 -2.18 2.64
CA VAL A 66 15.24 -1.82 3.03
C VAL A 66 14.45 -1.46 1.79
N VAL A 67 13.24 -1.95 1.64
CA VAL A 67 12.35 -1.62 0.52
C VAL A 67 11.14 -0.84 1.02
N LEU A 68 10.84 0.24 0.32
CA LEU A 68 9.62 1.03 0.41
C LEU A 68 8.92 1.00 -0.96
N ALA A 69 7.60 1.14 -1.00
CA ALA A 69 6.87 1.20 -2.26
C ALA A 69 5.88 2.38 -2.24
N ALA A 70 5.93 3.24 -3.26
CA ALA A 70 5.05 4.41 -3.32
C ALA A 70 4.85 4.90 -4.77
N ASN A 71 3.83 5.77 -4.95
CA ASN A 71 3.64 6.57 -6.15
C ASN A 71 3.94 8.05 -5.88
N GLN A 72 3.94 8.87 -6.95
CA GLN A 72 4.24 10.31 -6.85
C GLN A 72 3.34 11.05 -5.84
N LYS A 73 2.07 10.67 -5.73
CA LYS A 73 1.14 11.35 -4.79
C LYS A 73 1.50 11.09 -3.34
N TYR A 74 2.11 9.94 -3.07
CA TYR A 74 2.46 9.52 -1.72
C TYR A 74 3.86 9.99 -1.27
N VAL A 75 4.61 10.68 -2.15
CA VAL A 75 5.96 11.19 -1.88
C VAL A 75 6.08 11.97 -0.55
N PRO A 76 5.16 12.88 -0.18
CA PRO A 76 5.26 13.59 1.11
C PRO A 76 5.24 12.65 2.33
N ILE A 77 4.44 11.59 2.27
CA ILE A 77 4.32 10.61 3.34
C ILE A 77 5.51 9.66 3.33
N LEU A 78 5.89 9.16 2.14
CA LEU A 78 7.12 8.39 1.93
C LEU A 78 8.35 9.11 2.50
N TYR A 79 8.47 10.43 2.26
CA TYR A 79 9.59 11.22 2.77
C TYR A 79 9.56 11.29 4.30
N THR A 80 8.39 11.45 4.90
CA THR A 80 8.23 11.49 6.37
C THR A 80 8.66 10.15 7.00
N CYS A 81 8.23 9.03 6.41
CA CYS A 81 8.68 7.69 6.80
C CYS A 81 10.20 7.55 6.63
N ALA A 82 10.75 7.90 5.46
CA ALA A 82 12.17 7.82 5.16
C ALA A 82 13.02 8.67 6.12
N GLN A 83 12.56 9.88 6.46
CA GLN A 83 13.21 10.74 7.46
C GLN A 83 13.29 10.03 8.81
N SER A 84 12.20 9.35 9.23
CA SER A 84 12.21 8.61 10.50
C SER A 84 13.15 7.41 10.49
N ILE A 85 13.31 6.72 9.36
CA ILE A 85 14.32 5.66 9.21
C ILE A 85 15.72 6.25 9.41
N VAL A 86 16.06 7.32 8.69
CA VAL A 86 17.39 7.93 8.71
C VAL A 86 17.75 8.45 10.10
N GLU A 87 16.79 8.94 10.88
CA GLU A 87 17.03 9.43 12.25
C GLU A 87 17.38 8.30 13.24
N HIS A 88 17.04 7.05 12.92
CA HIS A 88 17.26 5.90 13.81
C HIS A 88 18.31 4.91 13.28
N THR A 89 19.03 5.24 12.20
CA THR A 89 20.11 4.38 11.68
C THR A 89 21.34 4.44 12.56
N SER A 90 21.96 3.29 12.83
CA SER A 90 23.27 3.21 13.48
C SER A 90 24.37 3.74 12.55
N PRO A 91 25.33 4.54 13.07
CA PRO A 91 26.47 5.00 12.27
C PRO A 91 27.41 3.84 11.85
N ASP A 92 27.35 2.71 12.56
CA ASP A 92 28.23 1.54 12.33
C ASP A 92 27.68 0.58 11.27
N ARG A 93 26.45 0.80 10.75
CA ARG A 93 25.80 -0.02 9.75
C ARG A 93 25.56 0.77 8.48
N LYS A 94 25.57 0.10 7.33
CA LYS A 94 25.21 0.67 6.04
C LYS A 94 23.77 0.31 5.67
N TYR A 95 23.05 1.26 5.09
CA TYR A 95 21.65 1.08 4.69
C TYR A 95 21.48 1.45 3.23
N GLU A 96 20.92 0.55 2.45
CA GLU A 96 20.42 0.84 1.10
C GLU A 96 18.90 0.78 1.11
N ILE A 97 18.27 1.94 0.90
CA ILE A 97 16.82 2.11 0.93
C ILE A 97 16.33 2.17 -0.51
N TYR A 98 15.73 1.09 -0.96
CA TYR A 98 15.16 0.93 -2.29
C TYR A 98 13.73 1.44 -2.30
N VAL A 99 13.41 2.36 -3.20
CA VAL A 99 12.04 2.87 -3.39
C VAL A 99 11.50 2.31 -4.70
N PHE A 100 10.58 1.35 -4.62
CA PHE A 100 9.90 0.79 -5.79
C PHE A 100 8.75 1.70 -6.21
N HIS A 101 8.73 2.14 -7.46
CA HIS A 101 7.74 3.09 -7.98
C HIS A 101 7.48 2.90 -9.47
N THR A 102 6.43 3.56 -9.98
CA THR A 102 6.15 3.63 -11.41
C THR A 102 6.14 5.05 -11.97
N ASP A 103 6.04 6.07 -11.11
CA ASP A 103 5.76 7.45 -11.54
C ASP A 103 6.48 8.55 -10.72
N ILE A 104 7.36 8.20 -9.75
CA ILE A 104 8.07 9.21 -8.96
C ILE A 104 9.05 9.97 -9.85
N ASN A 105 8.87 11.28 -9.97
CA ASN A 105 9.65 12.13 -10.85
C ASN A 105 11.07 12.39 -10.32
N ALA A 106 11.98 12.83 -11.23
CA ALA A 106 13.39 13.06 -10.94
C ALA A 106 13.61 14.12 -9.84
N ASP A 107 12.78 15.16 -9.77
CA ASP A 107 12.92 16.22 -8.76
C ASP A 107 12.65 15.66 -7.34
N SER A 108 11.63 14.81 -7.21
CA SER A 108 11.37 14.12 -5.96
C SER A 108 12.51 13.18 -5.58
N GLN A 109 13.01 12.36 -6.52
CA GLN A 109 14.15 11.47 -6.28
C GLN A 109 15.40 12.26 -5.84
N LYS A 110 15.68 13.37 -6.52
CA LYS A 110 16.78 14.26 -6.19
C LYS A 110 16.64 14.84 -4.77
N MET A 111 15.43 15.20 -4.35
CA MET A 111 15.18 15.71 -3.01
C MET A 111 15.58 14.70 -1.92
N PHE A 112 15.29 13.40 -2.12
CA PHE A 112 15.75 12.35 -1.21
C PHE A 112 17.29 12.23 -1.22
N ALA A 113 17.90 12.19 -2.38
CA ALA A 113 19.35 12.06 -2.50
C ALA A 113 20.08 13.24 -1.82
N ASP A 114 19.64 14.46 -2.08
CA ASP A 114 20.30 15.68 -1.57
C ASP A 114 20.13 15.88 -0.06
N ARG A 115 19.04 15.37 0.53
CA ARG A 115 18.71 15.66 1.93
C ARG A 115 18.75 14.48 2.88
N LEU A 116 18.51 13.27 2.41
CA LEU A 116 18.43 12.07 3.26
C LEU A 116 19.64 11.15 3.11
N ASN A 117 20.38 11.19 1.99
CA ASN A 117 21.61 10.41 1.91
C ASN A 117 22.61 10.85 3.00
N ARG A 118 23.27 9.87 3.58
CA ARG A 118 24.34 10.01 4.57
C ARG A 118 25.53 9.15 4.12
N THR A 119 26.64 9.22 4.83
CA THR A 119 27.79 8.34 4.57
C THR A 119 27.44 6.86 4.66
N ASN A 120 26.45 6.53 5.49
CA ASN A 120 25.98 5.18 5.75
C ASN A 120 24.56 4.89 5.24
N VAL A 121 23.85 5.87 4.65
CA VAL A 121 22.49 5.70 4.11
C VAL A 121 22.41 6.16 2.68
N ARG A 122 21.89 5.32 1.79
CA ARG A 122 21.70 5.62 0.38
C ARG A 122 20.28 5.29 -0.06
N PHE A 123 19.62 6.22 -0.75
CA PHE A 123 18.33 5.99 -1.40
C PHE A 123 18.53 5.63 -2.87
N ILE A 124 17.83 4.58 -3.33
CA ILE A 124 17.90 4.03 -4.68
C ILE A 124 16.46 3.89 -5.19
N PHE A 125 16.11 4.67 -6.20
CA PHE A 125 14.79 4.60 -6.82
C PHE A 125 14.81 3.58 -7.95
N VAL A 126 13.84 2.64 -7.91
CA VAL A 126 13.73 1.56 -8.89
C VAL A 126 12.37 1.66 -9.57
N ASN A 127 12.37 2.01 -10.86
CA ASN A 127 11.15 2.01 -11.65
C ASN A 127 10.76 0.56 -11.99
N VAL A 128 9.59 0.13 -11.52
CA VAL A 128 9.09 -1.23 -11.69
C VAL A 128 7.98 -1.34 -12.75
N SER A 129 7.74 -0.30 -13.55
CA SER A 129 6.65 -0.25 -14.53
C SER A 129 6.65 -1.42 -15.49
N SER A 130 7.81 -1.80 -16.01
CA SER A 130 7.97 -2.92 -16.95
C SER A 130 7.64 -4.27 -16.30
N ARG A 131 7.96 -4.42 -15.01
CA ARG A 131 7.74 -5.66 -14.25
C ARG A 131 6.28 -5.94 -13.96
N VAL A 132 5.46 -4.89 -13.87
CA VAL A 132 4.02 -5.00 -13.53
C VAL A 132 3.09 -4.77 -14.73
N ALA A 133 3.61 -4.36 -15.88
CA ALA A 133 2.81 -3.99 -17.06
C ALA A 133 1.91 -5.12 -17.62
N GLY A 134 2.24 -6.37 -17.36
CA GLY A 134 1.49 -7.55 -17.81
C GLY A 134 0.36 -7.99 -16.86
N TYR A 135 0.22 -7.36 -15.69
CA TYR A 135 -0.71 -7.80 -14.65
C TYR A 135 -1.79 -6.76 -14.36
N VAL A 136 -3.01 -7.22 -14.10
CA VAL A 136 -4.13 -6.37 -13.66
C VAL A 136 -4.13 -6.33 -12.13
N LEU A 137 -3.28 -5.50 -11.55
CA LEU A 137 -3.19 -5.33 -10.10
C LEU A 137 -4.41 -4.55 -9.61
N GLN A 138 -5.39 -5.25 -9.06
CA GLN A 138 -6.64 -4.64 -8.60
C GLN A 138 -6.46 -4.00 -7.22
N ALA A 139 -6.46 -2.68 -7.16
CA ALA A 139 -6.62 -1.94 -5.94
C ALA A 139 -7.99 -2.21 -5.31
N LYS A 140 -8.04 -2.46 -4.00
CA LYS A 140 -9.27 -2.72 -3.26
C LYS A 140 -9.39 -1.72 -2.12
N GLN A 141 -10.48 -0.96 -2.08
CA GLN A 141 -10.73 0.02 -1.02
C GLN A 141 -9.57 1.04 -0.87
N HIS A 142 -8.90 1.02 0.28
CA HIS A 142 -7.75 1.88 0.60
C HIS A 142 -6.38 1.27 0.23
N ILE A 143 -6.36 0.06 -0.34
CA ILE A 143 -5.13 -0.63 -0.77
C ILE A 143 -4.83 -0.22 -2.21
N THR A 144 -3.65 0.36 -2.44
CA THR A 144 -3.19 0.78 -3.77
C THR A 144 -2.38 -0.33 -4.46
N THR A 145 -2.11 -0.16 -5.75
CA THR A 145 -1.35 -1.16 -6.54
C THR A 145 0.09 -1.32 -6.06
N GLU A 146 0.65 -0.31 -5.43
CA GLU A 146 2.01 -0.32 -4.90
C GLU A 146 2.23 -1.38 -3.82
N THR A 147 1.15 -1.85 -3.17
CA THR A 147 1.23 -2.93 -2.19
C THR A 147 1.81 -4.22 -2.79
N PHE A 148 1.58 -4.48 -4.08
CA PHE A 148 2.09 -5.68 -4.75
C PHE A 148 3.56 -5.58 -5.15
N TYR A 149 4.17 -4.39 -5.12
CA TYR A 149 5.57 -4.23 -5.50
C TYR A 149 6.52 -4.95 -4.54
N ARG A 150 6.09 -5.26 -3.30
CA ARG A 150 6.88 -6.08 -2.38
C ARG A 150 7.19 -7.48 -2.90
N PHE A 151 6.37 -8.02 -3.80
CA PHE A 151 6.65 -9.32 -4.43
C PHE A 151 7.88 -9.29 -5.33
N LEU A 152 8.16 -8.13 -5.94
CA LEU A 152 9.30 -7.93 -6.84
C LEU A 152 10.66 -7.99 -6.12
N ILE A 153 10.67 -7.97 -4.78
CA ILE A 153 11.88 -8.14 -3.97
C ILE A 153 12.63 -9.40 -4.37
N LEU A 154 11.92 -10.51 -4.64
CA LEU A 154 12.50 -11.80 -4.96
C LEU A 154 13.31 -11.79 -6.26
N ASP A 155 12.96 -10.92 -7.21
CA ASP A 155 13.68 -10.80 -8.50
C ASP A 155 14.69 -9.66 -8.49
N ILE A 156 14.28 -8.47 -8.00
CA ILE A 156 15.09 -7.25 -8.08
C ILE A 156 16.24 -7.30 -7.08
N LEU A 157 16.00 -7.82 -5.89
CA LEU A 157 16.98 -7.87 -4.80
C LEU A 157 17.47 -9.28 -4.48
N LYS A 158 17.44 -10.18 -5.46
CA LYS A 158 17.93 -11.57 -5.34
C LYS A 158 19.40 -11.70 -4.93
N VAL A 159 20.16 -10.62 -5.04
CA VAL A 159 21.57 -10.53 -4.61
C VAL A 159 21.72 -10.48 -3.09
N TYR A 160 20.65 -10.13 -2.36
CA TYR A 160 20.62 -10.11 -0.90
C TYR A 160 19.96 -11.38 -0.35
N PRO A 161 20.52 -12.01 0.70
CA PRO A 161 19.90 -13.19 1.32
C PRO A 161 18.60 -12.85 2.05
N LYS A 162 18.53 -11.64 2.64
CA LYS A 162 17.37 -11.09 3.34
C LYS A 162 17.13 -9.65 2.93
N VAL A 163 15.87 -9.19 3.01
CA VAL A 163 15.47 -7.82 2.72
C VAL A 163 14.37 -7.40 3.71
N VAL A 164 14.50 -6.23 4.30
CA VAL A 164 13.43 -5.60 5.10
C VAL A 164 12.46 -4.89 4.17
N TYR A 165 11.16 -5.12 4.33
CA TYR A 165 10.10 -4.37 3.65
C TYR A 165 9.30 -3.56 4.68
N LEU A 166 9.01 -2.30 4.35
CA LEU A 166 8.19 -1.41 5.17
C LEU A 166 7.14 -0.72 4.28
N ASP A 167 5.91 -0.63 4.77
CA ASP A 167 4.92 0.28 4.20
C ASP A 167 5.33 1.75 4.46
N CYS A 168 4.85 2.69 3.66
CA CYS A 168 5.26 4.09 3.77
C CYS A 168 4.46 4.90 4.81
N ASP A 169 3.33 4.37 5.28
CA ASP A 169 2.46 5.02 6.26
C ASP A 169 2.87 4.69 7.71
N MET A 170 4.14 4.87 8.00
CA MET A 170 4.77 4.53 9.27
C MET A 170 5.67 5.64 9.81
N ILE A 171 5.89 5.62 11.11
CA ILE A 171 7.01 6.29 11.77
C ILE A 171 7.86 5.25 12.46
N ILE A 172 9.13 5.23 12.08
CA ILE A 172 10.15 4.34 12.63
C ILE A 172 10.76 5.00 13.87
N CYS A 173 10.81 4.26 14.97
CA CYS A 173 11.33 4.75 16.28
C CYS A 173 12.55 3.96 16.76
N HIS A 174 12.96 2.91 16.05
CA HIS A 174 14.12 2.08 16.34
C HIS A 174 14.91 1.76 15.07
N ASP A 175 16.15 1.26 15.23
CA ASP A 175 16.99 0.91 14.09
C ASP A 175 16.45 -0.33 13.35
N VAL A 176 16.14 -0.18 12.07
CA VAL A 176 15.65 -1.26 11.21
C VAL A 176 16.70 -2.37 10.97
N ALA A 177 17.97 -2.14 11.31
CA ALA A 177 19.00 -3.16 11.30
C ALA A 177 18.66 -4.31 12.26
N GLU A 178 18.01 -4.03 13.38
CA GLU A 178 17.57 -5.05 14.32
C GLU A 178 16.54 -6.02 13.71
N LEU A 179 15.66 -5.51 12.81
CA LEU A 179 14.78 -6.38 12.02
C LEU A 179 15.56 -7.27 11.06
N TYR A 180 16.52 -6.67 10.33
CA TYR A 180 17.36 -7.41 9.39
C TYR A 180 18.18 -8.51 10.07
N ASP A 181 18.63 -8.27 11.31
CA ASP A 181 19.42 -9.21 12.10
C ASP A 181 18.59 -10.35 12.71
N THR A 182 17.25 -10.31 12.60
CA THR A 182 16.38 -11.39 13.06
C THR A 182 16.86 -12.74 12.49
N ASP A 183 17.07 -13.72 13.38
CA ASP A 183 17.33 -15.09 12.96
C ASP A 183 16.07 -15.73 12.41
N MET A 184 16.09 -16.04 11.15
CA MET A 184 14.93 -16.59 10.43
C MET A 184 15.03 -18.12 10.23
N GLY A 185 16.19 -18.72 10.48
CA GLY A 185 16.40 -20.13 10.16
C GLY A 185 15.92 -20.47 8.74
N ASN A 186 15.01 -21.43 8.64
CA ASN A 186 14.39 -21.85 7.37
C ASN A 186 13.06 -21.14 7.07
N SER A 187 12.66 -20.12 7.85
CA SER A 187 11.44 -19.36 7.59
C SER A 187 11.54 -18.58 6.28
N LEU A 188 10.43 -18.43 5.59
CA LEU A 188 10.34 -17.69 4.33
C LEU A 188 10.24 -16.19 4.58
N ILE A 189 9.58 -15.83 5.69
CA ILE A 189 9.27 -14.46 6.03
C ILE A 189 9.28 -14.28 7.56
N ALA A 190 9.61 -13.08 8.03
CA ALA A 190 9.32 -12.67 9.39
C ALA A 190 8.32 -11.52 9.37
N GLY A 191 7.35 -11.55 10.32
CA GLY A 191 6.31 -10.53 10.46
C GLY A 191 5.60 -10.63 11.80
N ALA A 192 5.02 -9.54 12.28
CA ALA A 192 4.26 -9.51 13.52
C ALA A 192 2.83 -10.04 13.31
N LEU A 193 2.26 -10.69 14.31
CA LEU A 193 0.86 -11.11 14.27
C LEU A 193 -0.07 -9.92 14.03
N ASP A 194 -1.16 -10.14 13.29
CA ASP A 194 -2.17 -9.12 13.05
C ASP A 194 -3.26 -9.15 14.12
N PRO A 195 -3.27 -8.22 15.10
CA PRO A 195 -4.24 -8.22 16.17
C PRO A 195 -5.66 -7.86 15.69
N ASP A 196 -5.79 -7.09 14.60
CA ASP A 196 -7.08 -6.74 14.00
C ASP A 196 -7.71 -7.99 13.35
N PHE A 197 -6.96 -8.70 12.52
CA PHE A 197 -7.42 -9.95 11.91
C PHE A 197 -7.76 -11.00 12.98
N ALA A 198 -6.92 -11.16 14.00
CA ALA A 198 -7.17 -12.07 15.12
C ALA A 198 -8.46 -11.70 15.86
N GLY A 199 -8.68 -10.41 16.13
CA GLY A 199 -9.90 -9.90 16.75
C GLY A 199 -11.14 -10.22 15.91
N GLN A 200 -11.10 -9.92 14.60
CA GLN A 200 -12.19 -10.24 13.68
C GLN A 200 -12.50 -11.74 13.66
N CYS A 201 -11.47 -12.60 13.63
CA CYS A 201 -11.64 -14.04 13.64
C CYS A 201 -12.22 -14.59 14.94
N ASN A 202 -11.98 -13.93 16.08
CA ASN A 202 -12.44 -14.40 17.39
C ASN A 202 -13.82 -13.86 17.79
N MET A 203 -14.42 -12.99 16.98
CA MET A 203 -15.80 -12.53 17.20
C MET A 203 -16.81 -13.67 17.02
N LYS A 204 -17.90 -13.61 17.77
CA LYS A 204 -19.01 -14.59 17.65
C LYS A 204 -19.58 -14.59 16.23
N ASN A 205 -19.72 -15.78 15.64
CA ASN A 205 -20.21 -16.01 14.27
C ASN A 205 -19.35 -15.27 13.21
N SER A 206 -18.03 -15.28 13.38
CA SER A 206 -17.12 -14.60 12.50
C SER A 206 -17.10 -15.16 11.08
N GLU A 207 -17.50 -14.35 10.10
CA GLU A 207 -17.31 -14.66 8.69
C GLU A 207 -15.80 -14.67 8.32
N MET A 208 -14.98 -13.91 9.07
CA MET A 208 -13.53 -13.86 8.87
C MET A 208 -12.86 -15.18 9.22
N ARG A 209 -13.31 -15.83 10.30
CA ARG A 209 -12.82 -17.18 10.66
C ARG A 209 -13.14 -18.21 9.56
N GLN A 210 -14.34 -18.13 8.97
CA GLN A 210 -14.71 -19.01 7.85
C GLN A 210 -13.88 -18.71 6.60
N TYR A 211 -13.65 -17.44 6.31
CA TYR A 211 -12.78 -17.02 5.23
C TYR A 211 -11.34 -17.53 5.40
N CYS A 212 -10.77 -17.37 6.60
CA CYS A 212 -9.45 -17.87 6.96
C CYS A 212 -9.30 -19.37 6.68
N LYS A 213 -10.28 -20.17 7.15
CA LYS A 213 -10.26 -21.62 6.96
C LYS A 213 -10.52 -22.02 5.50
N ASN A 214 -11.59 -21.49 4.88
CA ASN A 214 -12.09 -22.01 3.60
C ASN A 214 -11.38 -21.42 2.38
N THR A 215 -10.86 -20.18 2.49
CA THR A 215 -10.20 -19.50 1.38
C THR A 215 -8.69 -19.49 1.54
N LEU A 216 -8.18 -19.15 2.74
CA LEU A 216 -6.75 -19.10 2.98
C LEU A 216 -6.16 -20.46 3.35
N GLY A 217 -6.98 -21.45 3.73
CA GLY A 217 -6.53 -22.78 4.15
C GLY A 217 -5.74 -22.76 5.47
N LEU A 218 -5.95 -21.72 6.31
CA LEU A 218 -5.31 -21.58 7.60
C LEU A 218 -6.23 -22.14 8.69
N GLU A 219 -5.88 -23.29 9.27
CA GLU A 219 -6.68 -23.91 10.34
C GLU A 219 -6.66 -23.08 11.63
N ASN A 220 -5.51 -22.48 11.97
CA ASN A 220 -5.37 -21.54 13.06
C ASN A 220 -5.37 -20.10 12.52
N PRO A 221 -6.43 -19.28 12.73
CA PRO A 221 -6.46 -17.90 12.25
C PRO A 221 -5.54 -16.95 13.05
N PHE A 222 -5.03 -17.39 14.18
CA PHE A 222 -4.24 -16.57 15.10
C PHE A 222 -2.72 -16.61 14.80
N VAL A 223 -2.33 -17.28 13.72
CA VAL A 223 -0.98 -17.24 13.17
C VAL A 223 -0.85 -16.30 11.98
N TYR A 224 -1.91 -15.58 11.64
CA TYR A 224 -1.94 -14.64 10.53
C TYR A 224 -1.13 -13.38 10.89
N PHE A 225 -0.15 -13.05 10.03
CA PHE A 225 0.73 -11.88 10.23
C PHE A 225 0.30 -10.69 9.37
N GLN A 226 0.61 -9.50 9.84
CA GLN A 226 0.38 -8.23 9.14
C GLN A 226 1.54 -7.95 8.18
N ALA A 227 1.23 -7.52 6.94
CA ALA A 227 2.22 -7.44 5.87
C ALA A 227 2.95 -6.09 5.74
N GLY A 228 2.69 -5.10 6.59
CA GLY A 228 3.31 -3.77 6.48
C GLY A 228 4.77 -3.72 6.93
N VAL A 229 5.20 -4.62 7.82
CA VAL A 229 6.60 -4.77 8.25
C VAL A 229 6.99 -6.22 8.09
N LEU A 230 7.95 -6.48 7.23
CA LEU A 230 8.37 -7.84 6.89
C LEU A 230 9.90 -7.93 6.76
N VAL A 231 10.45 -9.10 7.11
CA VAL A 231 11.78 -9.49 6.64
C VAL A 231 11.59 -10.66 5.66
N PHE A 232 11.93 -10.44 4.42
CA PHE A 232 11.94 -11.49 3.39
C PHE A 232 13.23 -12.29 3.49
N ASN A 233 13.13 -13.61 3.66
CA ASN A 233 14.23 -14.52 3.40
C ASN A 233 14.25 -14.84 1.90
N VAL A 234 14.91 -13.98 1.14
CA VAL A 234 14.92 -14.05 -0.33
C VAL A 234 15.47 -15.40 -0.80
N THR A 235 16.53 -15.89 -0.14
CA THR A 235 17.16 -17.16 -0.46
C THR A 235 16.19 -18.35 -0.32
N GLU A 236 15.43 -18.40 0.77
CA GLU A 236 14.50 -19.52 1.01
C GLU A 236 13.19 -19.37 0.23
N MET A 237 12.66 -18.14 0.15
CA MET A 237 11.38 -17.88 -0.51
C MET A 237 11.46 -18.10 -2.02
N SER A 238 12.56 -17.75 -2.68
CA SER A 238 12.78 -18.00 -4.11
C SER A 238 12.84 -19.49 -4.49
N LYS A 239 13.06 -20.40 -3.52
CA LYS A 239 12.98 -21.85 -3.75
C LYS A 239 11.53 -22.35 -3.77
N VAL A 240 10.59 -21.59 -3.23
CA VAL A 240 9.20 -22.01 -3.00
C VAL A 240 8.24 -21.36 -4.00
N VAL A 241 8.45 -20.09 -4.33
CA VAL A 241 7.53 -19.31 -5.17
C VAL A 241 8.28 -18.32 -6.05
N THR A 242 7.75 -18.09 -7.25
CA THR A 242 8.24 -17.05 -8.19
C THR A 242 7.41 -15.79 -8.06
N VAL A 243 7.96 -14.66 -8.51
CA VAL A 243 7.23 -13.37 -8.58
C VAL A 243 5.99 -13.51 -9.45
N ASP A 244 6.10 -14.11 -10.63
CA ASP A 244 4.96 -14.33 -11.54
C ASP A 244 3.83 -15.06 -10.83
N LYS A 245 4.14 -16.10 -10.05
CA LYS A 245 3.11 -16.83 -9.31
C LYS A 245 2.41 -15.98 -8.26
N LEU A 246 3.14 -15.12 -7.54
CA LEU A 246 2.56 -14.18 -6.57
C LEU A 246 1.64 -13.15 -7.26
N LEU A 247 2.07 -12.63 -8.41
CA LEU A 247 1.29 -11.68 -9.21
C LEU A 247 0.05 -12.33 -9.84
N GLU A 248 0.16 -13.58 -10.34
CA GLU A 248 -1.01 -14.36 -10.79
C GLU A 248 -2.02 -14.57 -9.67
N MET A 249 -1.56 -14.89 -8.45
CA MET A 249 -2.45 -15.04 -7.30
C MET A 249 -3.19 -13.74 -7.00
N SER A 250 -2.55 -12.58 -7.16
CA SER A 250 -3.18 -11.27 -6.93
C SER A 250 -4.32 -10.98 -7.91
N ASP A 251 -4.26 -11.51 -9.12
CA ASP A 251 -5.24 -11.29 -10.17
C ASP A 251 -6.53 -12.14 -10.00
N THR A 252 -6.49 -13.16 -9.15
CA THR A 252 -7.64 -14.07 -8.93
C THR A 252 -8.85 -13.38 -8.30
N GLY A 253 -8.67 -12.27 -7.62
CA GLY A 253 -9.72 -11.51 -6.93
C GLY A 253 -10.30 -12.18 -5.68
N ILE A 254 -9.84 -13.39 -5.29
CA ILE A 254 -10.39 -14.14 -4.14
C ILE A 254 -9.87 -13.62 -2.79
N TYR A 255 -8.70 -13.00 -2.77
CA TYR A 255 -8.03 -12.52 -1.57
C TYR A 255 -8.60 -11.17 -1.11
N ARG A 256 -9.10 -11.11 0.13
CA ARG A 256 -9.74 -9.89 0.70
C ARG A 256 -8.71 -8.82 1.02
N PHE A 257 -7.58 -9.24 1.59
CA PHE A 257 -6.48 -8.37 2.00
C PHE A 257 -5.28 -8.46 1.04
N SER A 258 -5.58 -8.72 -0.25
CA SER A 258 -4.62 -8.64 -1.35
C SER A 258 -3.31 -9.40 -1.07
N ASP A 259 -2.19 -8.70 -1.05
CA ASP A 259 -0.85 -9.22 -0.83
C ASP A 259 -0.65 -9.87 0.55
N GLN A 260 -1.29 -9.34 1.60
CA GLN A 260 -1.20 -9.89 2.95
C GLN A 260 -1.75 -11.32 3.01
N ASP A 261 -2.92 -11.57 2.40
CA ASP A 261 -3.50 -12.91 2.32
C ASP A 261 -2.59 -13.87 1.53
N ILE A 262 -2.07 -13.40 0.39
CA ILE A 262 -1.19 -14.19 -0.48
C ILE A 262 0.07 -14.61 0.27
N LEU A 263 0.71 -13.69 0.98
CA LEU A 263 1.91 -13.99 1.77
C LEU A 263 1.61 -14.96 2.92
N ASN A 264 0.48 -14.79 3.62
CA ASN A 264 0.07 -15.73 4.67
C ASN A 264 -0.24 -17.13 4.13
N VAL A 265 -0.75 -17.25 2.91
CA VAL A 265 -0.98 -18.55 2.25
C VAL A 265 0.33 -19.20 1.83
N VAL A 266 1.22 -18.45 1.17
CA VAL A 266 2.48 -18.96 0.61
C VAL A 266 3.48 -19.30 1.71
N CYS A 267 3.57 -18.47 2.75
CA CYS A 267 4.53 -18.63 3.83
C CYS A 267 4.02 -19.50 4.99
N LYS A 268 2.82 -20.06 4.85
CA LYS A 268 2.22 -20.92 5.87
C LYS A 268 3.23 -21.91 6.46
N ASP A 269 3.24 -22.04 7.79
CA ASP A 269 4.10 -22.92 8.58
C ASP A 269 5.61 -22.63 8.50
N ARG A 270 6.01 -21.54 7.81
CA ARG A 270 7.41 -21.09 7.65
C ARG A 270 7.55 -19.59 7.91
N VAL A 271 7.00 -19.14 9.03
CA VAL A 271 7.01 -17.73 9.48
C VAL A 271 7.79 -17.62 10.78
N THR A 272 8.69 -16.65 10.87
CA THR A 272 9.26 -16.16 12.14
C THR A 272 8.40 -15.01 12.65
N TYR A 273 7.86 -15.12 13.86
CA TYR A 273 7.02 -14.06 14.42
C TYR A 273 7.87 -13.03 15.13
N LEU A 274 7.74 -11.77 14.68
CA LEU A 274 8.38 -10.62 15.28
C LEU A 274 7.58 -10.15 16.51
N ASP A 275 8.27 -9.49 17.46
CA ASP A 275 7.60 -8.72 18.50
C ASP A 275 6.64 -7.70 17.85
N MET A 276 5.44 -7.55 18.40
CA MET A 276 4.43 -6.65 17.88
C MET A 276 4.83 -5.17 17.92
N LYS A 277 5.83 -4.80 18.74
CA LYS A 277 6.45 -3.47 18.72
C LYS A 277 6.98 -3.06 17.36
N TRP A 278 7.43 -4.04 16.55
CA TRP A 278 7.90 -3.82 15.18
C TRP A 278 6.81 -3.50 14.16
N ASN A 279 5.56 -3.73 14.51
CA ASN A 279 4.44 -3.38 13.65
C ASN A 279 3.21 -3.03 14.49
N MET A 280 3.37 -2.06 15.38
CA MET A 280 2.28 -1.59 16.24
C MET A 280 1.28 -0.80 15.38
N ILE A 281 0.18 -1.45 15.02
CA ILE A 281 -0.91 -0.80 14.27
C ILE A 281 -1.68 0.14 15.19
N PHE A 282 -1.90 1.38 14.75
CA PHE A 282 -2.58 2.39 15.54
C PHE A 282 -4.11 2.13 15.66
N ASP A 283 -4.75 2.75 16.63
CA ASP A 283 -6.21 2.66 16.82
C ASP A 283 -6.94 3.63 15.88
N CYS A 284 -7.13 3.21 14.62
CA CYS A 284 -7.77 4.00 13.58
C CYS A 284 -9.17 4.45 14.02
N ASP A 285 -9.42 5.78 13.99
CA ASP A 285 -10.66 6.43 14.40
C ASP A 285 -11.05 6.15 15.88
N HIS A 286 -10.06 5.85 16.72
CA HIS A 286 -10.25 5.43 18.12
C HIS A 286 -11.29 4.28 18.27
N PHE A 287 -11.42 3.47 17.23
CA PHE A 287 -12.47 2.44 17.12
C PHE A 287 -11.89 1.03 17.06
N ARG A 288 -10.73 0.87 16.40
CA ARG A 288 -10.15 -0.46 16.08
C ARG A 288 -9.91 -1.28 17.33
N TRP A 289 -9.27 -0.68 18.34
CA TRP A 289 -8.98 -1.37 19.59
C TRP A 289 -10.27 -1.79 20.32
N GLN A 290 -11.18 -0.83 20.55
CA GLN A 290 -12.41 -1.08 21.31
C GLN A 290 -13.42 -2.01 20.61
N LYS A 291 -13.42 -2.06 19.30
CA LYS A 291 -14.47 -2.78 18.54
C LYS A 291 -13.97 -4.04 17.86
N VAL A 292 -12.64 -4.18 17.72
CA VAL A 292 -12.05 -5.30 16.98
C VAL A 292 -10.95 -5.97 17.81
N ILE A 293 -9.84 -5.30 18.09
CA ILE A 293 -8.64 -5.92 18.68
C ILE A 293 -8.91 -6.51 20.06
N LYS A 294 -9.76 -5.87 20.87
CA LYS A 294 -10.15 -6.41 22.20
C LYS A 294 -10.76 -7.81 22.18
N TYR A 295 -11.20 -8.28 21.01
CA TYR A 295 -11.71 -9.65 20.85
C TYR A 295 -10.62 -10.64 20.44
N ALA A 296 -9.40 -10.19 20.19
CA ALA A 296 -8.27 -11.10 19.94
C ALA A 296 -8.04 -12.04 21.14
N PRO A 297 -7.41 -13.20 20.95
CA PRO A 297 -6.95 -14.02 22.05
C PRO A 297 -6.11 -13.21 23.03
N TYR A 298 -6.21 -13.54 24.33
CA TYR A 298 -5.59 -12.75 25.39
C TYR A 298 -4.10 -12.47 25.18
N TYR A 299 -3.33 -13.44 24.73
CA TYR A 299 -1.90 -13.27 24.50
C TYR A 299 -1.58 -12.27 23.36
N ILE A 300 -2.39 -12.25 22.29
CA ILE A 300 -2.26 -11.26 21.20
C ILE A 300 -2.68 -9.87 21.69
N LEU A 301 -3.73 -9.78 22.49
CA LEU A 301 -4.18 -8.51 23.06
C LEU A 301 -3.14 -7.94 24.02
N ASP A 302 -2.57 -8.76 24.89
CA ASP A 302 -1.51 -8.36 25.84
C ASP A 302 -0.25 -7.88 25.10
N ASP A 303 0.19 -8.61 24.08
CA ASP A 303 1.31 -8.21 23.22
C ASP A 303 1.04 -6.86 22.54
N TYR A 304 -0.18 -6.66 22.02
CA TYR A 304 -0.57 -5.40 21.41
C TYR A 304 -0.58 -4.23 22.40
N GLU A 305 -1.15 -4.43 23.60
CA GLU A 305 -1.18 -3.40 24.64
C GLU A 305 0.23 -3.06 25.15
N ASN A 306 1.13 -4.04 25.20
CA ASN A 306 2.54 -3.81 25.54
C ASN A 306 3.30 -3.09 24.41
N ALA A 307 3.05 -3.45 23.14
CA ALA A 307 3.63 -2.77 21.99
C ALA A 307 3.24 -1.28 21.93
N ARG A 308 2.00 -0.94 22.32
CA ARG A 308 1.54 0.46 22.35
C ARG A 308 2.28 1.34 23.38
N LYS A 309 2.85 0.75 24.42
CA LYS A 309 3.57 1.52 25.46
C LYS A 309 4.94 2.02 25.00
N ASP A 310 5.57 1.27 24.09
CA ASP A 310 6.93 1.53 23.61
C ASP A 310 7.08 0.96 22.18
N PRO A 311 6.40 1.56 21.17
CA PRO A 311 6.43 1.03 19.80
C PRO A 311 7.77 1.30 19.14
N TYR A 312 8.30 0.29 18.45
CA TYR A 312 9.49 0.42 17.60
C TYR A 312 9.12 0.95 16.20
N ILE A 313 7.94 0.59 15.73
CA ILE A 313 7.33 1.16 14.52
C ILE A 313 5.85 1.44 14.81
N ILE A 314 5.43 2.67 14.56
CA ILE A 314 4.03 3.07 14.58
C ILE A 314 3.50 2.98 13.15
N HIS A 315 2.58 2.05 12.91
CA HIS A 315 1.99 1.82 11.60
C HIS A 315 0.57 2.39 11.55
N TYR A 316 0.37 3.41 10.72
CA TYR A 316 -0.93 4.05 10.52
C TYR A 316 -1.79 3.26 9.50
N ALA A 317 -1.84 1.93 9.66
CA ALA A 317 -2.63 1.05 8.79
C ALA A 317 -4.12 1.35 8.89
N GLY A 318 -4.83 1.42 7.76
CA GLY A 318 -6.27 1.65 7.71
C GLY A 318 -6.67 2.85 6.85
N PHE A 319 -7.94 3.24 6.92
CA PHE A 319 -8.55 4.21 6.00
C PHE A 319 -8.40 5.67 6.45
N LEU A 320 -8.38 5.96 7.75
CA LEU A 320 -8.06 7.28 8.28
C LEU A 320 -6.58 7.34 8.67
N LYS A 321 -5.98 8.47 8.42
CA LYS A 321 -4.55 8.71 8.62
C LYS A 321 -4.34 10.02 9.38
N PRO A 322 -3.23 10.19 10.13
CA PRO A 322 -2.94 11.45 10.83
C PRO A 322 -2.92 12.69 9.94
N TRP A 323 -2.54 12.54 8.67
CA TRP A 323 -2.56 13.63 7.70
C TRP A 323 -3.93 13.88 7.06
N MET A 324 -4.95 13.11 7.42
CA MET A 324 -6.35 13.33 7.08
C MET A 324 -7.12 13.84 8.30
N LYS A 325 -6.79 13.31 9.48
CA LYS A 325 -7.43 13.62 10.76
C LYS A 325 -6.35 13.69 11.84
N PRO A 326 -5.94 14.90 12.27
CA PRO A 326 -4.75 15.10 13.12
C PRO A 326 -4.85 14.54 14.52
N ASP A 327 -6.06 14.36 15.03
CA ASP A 327 -6.37 13.83 16.36
C ASP A 327 -6.40 12.29 16.39
N GLU A 328 -6.00 11.61 15.29
CA GLU A 328 -5.82 10.17 15.29
C GLU A 328 -4.77 9.72 16.31
N ASP A 329 -4.94 8.48 16.75
CA ASP A 329 -4.04 7.81 17.68
C ASP A 329 -2.57 7.91 17.22
N PHE A 330 -1.66 8.30 18.10
CA PHE A 330 -0.25 8.61 17.76
C PHE A 330 -0.07 9.65 16.63
N GLY A 331 -1.10 10.41 16.25
CA GLY A 331 -1.00 11.41 15.18
C GLY A 331 0.05 12.48 15.47
N TYR A 332 0.27 12.83 16.74
CA TYR A 332 1.28 13.79 17.13
C TYR A 332 2.70 13.34 16.74
N VAL A 333 3.02 12.02 16.79
CA VAL A 333 4.32 11.49 16.38
C VAL A 333 4.56 11.69 14.89
N PHE A 334 3.52 11.44 14.08
CA PHE A 334 3.58 11.72 12.64
C PHE A 334 3.86 13.20 12.38
N TRP A 335 3.12 14.11 13.05
CA TRP A 335 3.24 15.54 12.82
C TRP A 335 4.57 16.11 13.30
N ASP A 336 5.13 15.57 14.37
CA ASP A 336 6.46 15.97 14.85
C ASP A 336 7.56 15.58 13.85
N MET A 337 7.42 14.42 13.20
CA MET A 337 8.33 14.03 12.13
C MET A 337 8.08 14.83 10.84
N ALA A 338 6.82 15.02 10.44
CA ALA A 338 6.47 15.75 9.23
C ALA A 338 7.01 17.19 9.23
N ARG A 339 7.01 17.88 10.39
CA ARG A 339 7.58 19.24 10.57
C ARG A 339 9.06 19.33 10.20
N LYS A 340 9.80 18.24 10.26
CA LYS A 340 11.23 18.18 9.90
C LYS A 340 11.46 18.02 8.40
N THR A 341 10.39 17.79 7.62
CA THR A 341 10.47 17.49 6.19
C THR A 341 10.18 18.71 5.32
N PRO A 342 10.69 18.74 4.08
CA PRO A 342 10.37 19.82 3.13
C PRO A 342 8.91 19.77 2.65
N TYR A 343 8.16 18.71 2.98
CA TYR A 343 6.79 18.48 2.55
C TYR A 343 5.73 18.89 3.59
N TYR A 344 6.13 19.45 4.73
CA TYR A 344 5.22 19.80 5.82
C TYR A 344 4.03 20.66 5.37
N GLU A 345 4.31 21.77 4.66
CA GLU A 345 3.27 22.67 4.16
C GLU A 345 2.35 22.01 3.12
N GLN A 346 2.90 21.11 2.30
CA GLN A 346 2.12 20.36 1.33
C GLN A 346 1.16 19.37 2.03
N ILE A 347 1.63 18.69 3.08
CA ILE A 347 0.80 17.77 3.88
C ILE A 347 -0.33 18.54 4.55
N LEU A 348 -0.03 19.71 5.17
CA LEU A 348 -1.03 20.59 5.80
C LEU A 348 -2.07 21.10 4.80
N SER A 349 -1.64 21.56 3.62
CA SER A 349 -2.57 22.07 2.59
C SER A 349 -3.48 20.95 2.07
N GLY A 350 -2.98 19.73 1.96
CA GLY A 350 -3.77 18.55 1.60
C GLY A 350 -4.94 18.29 2.55
N MET A 351 -4.76 18.52 3.85
CA MET A 351 -5.84 18.41 4.84
C MET A 351 -6.96 19.43 4.64
N GLN A 352 -6.60 20.69 4.33
CA GLN A 352 -7.59 21.77 4.15
C GLN A 352 -8.53 21.51 2.97
N HIS A 353 -8.04 20.85 1.91
CA HIS A 353 -8.84 20.49 0.74
C HIS A 353 -9.76 19.28 0.99
N GLN A 354 -9.42 18.41 1.93
CA GLN A 354 -10.26 17.27 2.32
C GLN A 354 -11.31 17.63 3.37
N GLY A 355 -11.08 18.65 4.17
CA GLY A 355 -12.03 19.14 5.19
C GLY A 355 -13.34 19.73 4.63
N GLY A 356 -13.45 19.91 3.31
CA GLY A 356 -14.69 20.30 2.63
C GLY A 356 -15.58 19.13 2.19
N GLN A 357 -15.05 17.91 2.21
CA GLN A 357 -15.84 16.70 2.07
C GLN A 357 -15.94 16.06 3.45
N ASN A 358 -17.08 16.27 4.13
CA ASN A 358 -17.47 15.47 5.26
C ASN A 358 -17.53 14.01 4.78
N VAL A 359 -16.43 13.29 4.88
CA VAL A 359 -16.44 11.81 4.91
C VAL A 359 -17.01 11.46 6.27
N THR A 360 -18.32 11.59 6.39
CA THR A 360 -19.03 11.06 7.55
C THR A 360 -18.85 9.56 7.53
N VAL A 361 -18.51 9.00 8.69
CA VAL A 361 -18.45 7.56 8.98
C VAL A 361 -19.75 6.84 8.53
N ASP A 362 -20.81 7.58 8.27
CA ASP A 362 -22.09 7.12 7.72
C ASP A 362 -22.00 6.48 6.31
N THR A 363 -20.94 6.72 5.54
CA THR A 363 -20.76 6.10 4.23
C THR A 363 -20.12 4.71 4.28
N VAL A 364 -19.50 4.32 5.39
CA VAL A 364 -18.85 3.01 5.54
C VAL A 364 -19.62 2.07 6.49
N ILE A 365 -20.41 2.63 7.39
CA ILE A 365 -21.30 1.85 8.24
C ILE A 365 -22.66 1.77 7.55
N GLU A 366 -22.90 0.69 6.79
CA GLU A 366 -24.29 0.27 6.56
C GLU A 366 -24.99 0.27 7.93
N THR A 367 -25.83 1.26 8.19
CA THR A 367 -26.53 1.40 9.46
C THR A 367 -27.22 0.08 9.80
N ARG A 368 -27.30 -0.28 11.08
CA ARG A 368 -28.06 -1.48 11.54
C ARG A 368 -29.47 -1.52 10.95
N ALA A 369 -30.08 -0.35 10.72
CA ALA A 369 -31.37 -0.20 10.05
C ALA A 369 -31.29 -0.66 8.59
N PHE A 370 -30.26 -0.26 7.84
CA PHE A 370 -30.08 -0.63 6.43
C PHE A 370 -29.78 -2.14 6.27
N LYS A 371 -28.95 -2.72 7.13
CA LYS A 371 -28.73 -4.19 7.17
C LYS A 371 -30.01 -4.97 7.49
N ARG A 372 -30.87 -4.45 8.38
CA ARG A 372 -32.17 -5.03 8.69
C ARG A 372 -33.12 -4.96 7.50
N THR A 373 -33.23 -3.80 6.87
CA THR A 373 -34.09 -3.56 5.68
C THR A 373 -33.63 -4.41 4.50
N ARG A 374 -32.32 -4.50 4.25
CA ARG A 374 -31.74 -5.37 3.22
C ARG A 374 -32.02 -6.86 3.51
N ARG A 375 -31.89 -7.32 4.75
CA ARG A 375 -32.25 -8.70 5.14
C ARG A 375 -33.73 -9.00 4.94
N LEU A 376 -34.61 -8.04 5.24
CA LEU A 376 -36.06 -8.17 5.00
C LEU A 376 -36.40 -8.25 3.52
N LEU A 377 -35.84 -7.35 2.72
CA LEU A 377 -35.99 -7.35 1.25
C LEU A 377 -35.44 -8.62 0.62
N MET A 378 -34.29 -9.12 1.09
CA MET A 378 -33.74 -10.38 0.60
C MET A 378 -34.59 -11.61 0.96
N LYS A 379 -35.31 -11.58 2.11
CA LYS A 379 -36.26 -12.65 2.49
C LYS A 379 -37.56 -12.57 1.71
N MET A 380 -38.03 -11.38 1.36
CA MET A 380 -39.27 -11.17 0.63
C MET A 380 -39.18 -11.45 -0.88
N PHE A 381 -37.98 -11.36 -1.46
CA PHE A 381 -37.80 -11.55 -2.91
C PHE A 381 -36.75 -12.65 -3.18
N PRO A 382 -37.15 -13.81 -3.68
CA PRO A 382 -36.24 -14.93 -3.98
C PRO A 382 -35.13 -14.56 -4.99
N GLN A 383 -34.01 -15.27 -4.92
CA GLN A 383 -32.94 -15.14 -5.92
C GLN A 383 -33.49 -15.41 -7.33
N GLY A 384 -33.25 -14.47 -8.26
CA GLY A 384 -33.69 -14.60 -9.65
C GLY A 384 -34.99 -13.85 -10.00
N SER A 385 -35.73 -13.28 -9.03
CA SER A 385 -36.94 -12.51 -9.31
C SER A 385 -36.64 -11.20 -10.06
N GLY A 386 -37.50 -10.80 -11.00
CA GLY A 386 -37.38 -9.55 -11.77
C GLY A 386 -37.29 -8.30 -10.86
N ILE A 387 -38.05 -8.31 -9.76
CA ILE A 387 -38.06 -7.22 -8.77
C ILE A 387 -36.69 -7.07 -8.09
N ARG A 388 -36.01 -8.17 -7.77
CA ARG A 388 -34.67 -8.14 -7.17
C ARG A 388 -33.62 -7.58 -8.13
N ARG A 389 -33.73 -7.85 -9.44
CA ARG A 389 -32.87 -7.27 -10.48
C ARG A 389 -33.10 -5.77 -10.64
N THR A 390 -34.35 -5.32 -10.59
CA THR A 390 -34.72 -3.91 -10.71
C THR A 390 -34.24 -3.10 -9.48
N LEU A 391 -34.46 -3.62 -8.28
CA LEU A 391 -33.98 -3.01 -7.03
C LEU A 391 -32.46 -2.97 -6.97
N GLY A 392 -31.75 -3.99 -7.44
CA GLY A 392 -30.31 -3.98 -7.57
C GLY A 392 -29.81 -2.89 -8.53
N LYS A 393 -30.45 -2.71 -9.67
CA LYS A 393 -30.11 -1.62 -10.62
C LYS A 393 -30.39 -0.22 -10.06
N MET A 394 -31.48 -0.03 -9.30
CA MET A 394 -31.77 1.24 -8.61
C MET A 394 -30.75 1.52 -7.50
N TYR A 395 -30.33 0.52 -6.76
CA TYR A 395 -29.32 0.64 -5.72
C TYR A 395 -27.98 1.13 -6.26
N TRP A 396 -27.49 0.54 -7.35
CA TRP A 396 -26.24 0.99 -7.99
C TRP A 396 -26.35 2.39 -8.61
N ARG A 397 -27.52 2.79 -9.11
CA ARG A 397 -27.74 4.17 -9.60
C ARG A 397 -27.77 5.24 -8.51
N ILE A 398 -28.04 4.88 -7.27
CA ILE A 398 -28.02 5.82 -6.12
C ILE A 398 -26.60 5.97 -5.58
N LEU A 399 -25.75 4.94 -5.70
CA LEU A 399 -24.36 4.99 -5.26
C LEU A 399 -23.40 5.61 -6.30
N ASP A 400 -23.83 5.71 -7.58
CA ASP A 400 -23.07 6.36 -8.65
C ASP A 400 -23.37 7.88 -8.77
N LYS A 401 -24.09 8.46 -7.83
CA LYS A 401 -24.32 9.91 -7.67
C LYS A 401 -23.63 10.43 -6.42
#